data_4c7477299e0c4d7abe72533f3d55895a
#
_entry.id   4c7477299e0c4d7abe72533f3d55895a
#
_cell.length_a   1.000
_cell.length_b   1.000
_cell.length_c   1.000
_cell.angle_alpha   90.00
_cell.angle_beta   90.00
_cell.angle_gamma   90.00
#
_symmetry.space_group_name_H-M   'P 1'
#
loop_
_entity.id
_entity.type
_entity.pdbx_description
1 polymer ?
#
loop_
_entity_poly.entity_id
_entity_poly.type
_entity_poly.pdbx_seq_one_letter_code
_entity_poly.pdbx_strand_id
1 'polypeptide(L)'
;MDRGMILDIPAWVCRSPRGRVATGINSYEEAVQGTYINNDYFMSNRNGNCKFLNVLQGENHAEADDWYSRMKKYCDPKQYDMPFEGWAMGGQNMCDIHLILRRLVELRHDGLLEKGLHDWMHFLGTSKLEWATLLTDIQRAVRKYHNENFTISFDCASPFLASANGQIYIQTEITDREKWVYRMVPSVDDKKYATDTRRFGDAVLQDKVFESFTESPISRRIEIKDICIYAPGDLNKIGKEGRTSWDSFSYAIQMGHNVWSHLNAVQEANRQYDQGIVPKMLVQETFDRVYFKDVVEAIFATSDKGEALAIIEDFSKFWIQIIGTRGAIGKKTVNASAMFSNLFEEEVDEADNHHQDDSGLDDTKLDELEQAE
;
A
#
# COMPACT_ATOMS: atom_id res chain seq x y z
N MET A 1 5.17 20.51 -6.18
CA MET A 1 4.55 19.16 -6.25
C MET A 1 4.32 18.86 -7.73
N ASP A 2 4.89 17.79 -8.23
CA ASP A 2 4.82 17.50 -9.67
C ASP A 2 3.56 16.75 -10.04
N ARG A 3 3.07 15.90 -9.12
CA ARG A 3 1.85 15.10 -9.25
C ARG A 3 1.08 15.06 -7.95
N GLY A 4 -0.26 15.06 -8.06
CA GLY A 4 -1.19 14.88 -6.97
C GLY A 4 -2.28 13.90 -7.35
N MET A 5 -2.97 13.34 -6.39
CA MET A 5 -4.22 12.63 -6.63
C MET A 5 -5.39 13.60 -6.51
N ILE A 6 -6.45 13.34 -7.24
CA ILE A 6 -7.72 14.06 -7.05
C ILE A 6 -8.28 13.74 -5.65
N LEU A 7 -9.15 14.57 -5.17
CA LEU A 7 -9.86 14.33 -3.91
C LEU A 7 -11.11 13.47 -4.19
N ASP A 8 -10.95 12.18 -4.18
CA ASP A 8 -12.05 11.22 -4.29
C ASP A 8 -12.70 10.94 -2.93
N ILE A 9 -13.90 10.41 -2.95
CA ILE A 9 -14.60 9.90 -1.77
C ILE A 9 -14.70 8.38 -1.92
N PRO A 10 -13.88 7.61 -1.18
CA PRO A 10 -13.85 6.15 -1.35
C PRO A 10 -15.19 5.48 -1.04
N ALA A 11 -15.59 4.50 -1.83
CA ALA A 11 -16.87 3.81 -1.70
C ALA A 11 -17.07 3.15 -0.32
N TRP A 12 -16.01 2.72 0.35
CA TRP A 12 -16.07 2.10 1.68
C TRP A 12 -16.60 3.04 2.77
N VAL A 13 -16.47 4.36 2.59
CA VAL A 13 -16.86 5.37 3.58
C VAL A 13 -18.34 5.24 3.95
N CYS A 14 -19.21 4.99 2.98
CA CYS A 14 -20.65 4.85 3.23
C CYS A 14 -21.03 3.54 3.98
N ARG A 15 -20.11 2.58 4.08
CA ARG A 15 -20.33 1.30 4.77
C ARG A 15 -19.77 1.27 6.18
N SER A 16 -18.79 2.11 6.44
CA SER A 16 -18.19 2.28 7.77
C SER A 16 -19.03 3.25 8.63
N PRO A 17 -19.48 2.87 9.84
CA PRO A 17 -20.14 3.80 10.74
C PRO A 17 -19.31 5.07 11.00
N ARG A 18 -18.00 4.90 11.27
CA ARG A 18 -17.07 6.01 11.46
C ARG A 18 -16.93 6.87 10.19
N GLY A 19 -16.87 6.21 9.04
CA GLY A 19 -16.79 6.90 7.74
C GLY A 19 -18.02 7.78 7.50
N ARG A 20 -19.22 7.26 7.73
CA ARG A 20 -20.47 8.02 7.59
C ARG A 20 -20.53 9.22 8.53
N VAL A 21 -20.15 9.05 9.79
CA VAL A 21 -20.11 10.15 10.76
C VAL A 21 -19.10 11.20 10.34
N ALA A 22 -17.91 10.81 9.93
CA ALA A 22 -16.83 11.74 9.57
C ALA A 22 -17.11 12.54 8.29
N THR A 23 -17.82 11.94 7.32
CA THR A 23 -17.99 12.52 5.98
C THR A 23 -19.42 12.96 5.66
N GLY A 24 -20.41 12.43 6.37
CA GLY A 24 -21.82 12.59 6.03
C GLY A 24 -22.29 11.78 4.82
N ILE A 25 -21.43 10.94 4.23
CA ILE A 25 -21.72 10.12 3.05
C ILE A 25 -22.35 8.81 3.47
N ASN A 26 -23.58 8.54 3.00
CA ASN A 26 -24.39 7.41 3.44
C ASN A 26 -24.62 6.34 2.36
N SER A 27 -24.30 6.65 1.10
CA SER A 27 -24.48 5.73 -0.03
C SER A 27 -23.32 5.79 -1.02
N TYR A 28 -23.18 4.73 -1.80
CA TYR A 28 -22.23 4.67 -2.91
C TYR A 28 -22.47 5.82 -3.92
N GLU A 29 -23.74 6.12 -4.24
CA GLU A 29 -24.08 7.20 -5.16
C GLU A 29 -23.67 8.59 -4.62
N GLU A 30 -23.82 8.83 -3.31
CA GLU A 30 -23.34 10.06 -2.68
C GLU A 30 -21.80 10.16 -2.75
N ALA A 31 -21.05 9.05 -2.59
CA ALA A 31 -19.62 9.04 -2.74
C ALA A 31 -19.18 9.36 -4.18
N VAL A 32 -19.85 8.77 -5.17
CA VAL A 32 -19.65 9.07 -6.59
C VAL A 32 -19.96 10.54 -6.88
N GLN A 33 -21.10 11.02 -6.42
CA GLN A 33 -21.52 12.42 -6.65
C GLN A 33 -20.56 13.42 -6.00
N GLY A 34 -20.11 13.17 -4.78
CA GLY A 34 -19.11 13.99 -4.13
C GLY A 34 -17.77 14.01 -4.88
N THR A 35 -17.36 12.87 -5.43
CA THR A 35 -16.16 12.79 -6.27
C THR A 35 -16.35 13.56 -7.59
N TYR A 36 -17.52 13.54 -8.19
CA TYR A 36 -17.83 14.39 -9.35
C TYR A 36 -17.65 15.87 -9.04
N ILE A 37 -18.22 16.33 -7.92
CA ILE A 37 -18.11 17.74 -7.50
C ILE A 37 -16.64 18.14 -7.35
N ASN A 38 -15.84 17.28 -6.73
CA ASN A 38 -14.42 17.51 -6.55
C ASN A 38 -13.68 17.54 -7.90
N ASN A 39 -13.93 16.58 -8.78
CA ASN A 39 -13.30 16.51 -10.09
C ASN A 39 -13.67 17.72 -10.96
N ASP A 40 -14.93 18.11 -11.01
CA ASP A 40 -15.40 19.28 -11.75
C ASP A 40 -14.74 20.57 -11.20
N TYR A 41 -14.55 20.67 -9.88
CA TYR A 41 -13.81 21.77 -9.27
C TYR A 41 -12.33 21.78 -9.71
N PHE A 42 -11.65 20.63 -9.68
CA PHE A 42 -10.27 20.52 -10.16
C PHE A 42 -10.17 20.89 -11.64
N MET A 43 -11.04 20.36 -12.49
CA MET A 43 -11.04 20.66 -13.93
C MET A 43 -11.24 22.15 -14.22
N SER A 44 -12.08 22.82 -13.44
CA SER A 44 -12.39 24.24 -13.61
C SER A 44 -11.31 25.19 -13.07
N ASN A 45 -10.48 24.74 -12.13
CA ASN A 45 -9.56 25.60 -11.39
C ASN A 45 -8.07 25.24 -11.56
N ARG A 46 -7.74 24.13 -12.22
CA ARG A 46 -6.34 23.76 -12.45
C ARG A 46 -5.66 24.68 -13.46
N ASN A 47 -4.37 24.90 -13.28
CA ASN A 47 -3.55 25.79 -14.11
C ASN A 47 -2.40 25.07 -14.83
N GLY A 48 -2.36 23.73 -14.79
CA GLY A 48 -1.32 22.91 -15.42
C GLY A 48 0.02 22.84 -14.65
N ASN A 49 0.17 23.53 -13.52
CA ASN A 49 1.41 23.48 -12.74
C ASN A 49 1.60 22.17 -11.96
N CYS A 50 0.55 21.39 -11.78
CA CYS A 50 0.57 20.08 -11.18
C CYS A 50 -0.24 19.10 -12.05
N LYS A 51 0.31 17.92 -12.27
CA LYS A 51 -0.40 16.82 -12.90
C LYS A 51 -1.26 16.09 -11.87
N PHE A 52 -2.46 15.64 -12.26
CA PHE A 52 -3.36 14.94 -11.36
C PHE A 52 -3.66 13.53 -11.84
N LEU A 53 -3.69 12.60 -10.89
CA LEU A 53 -4.08 11.22 -11.11
C LEU A 53 -5.56 11.05 -10.73
N ASN A 54 -6.33 10.49 -11.65
CA ASN A 54 -7.73 10.14 -11.43
C ASN A 54 -7.82 8.87 -10.60
N VAL A 55 -8.51 8.91 -9.47
CA VAL A 55 -8.60 7.76 -8.56
C VAL A 55 -9.75 6.86 -8.95
N LEU A 56 -9.47 5.58 -9.12
CA LEU A 56 -10.45 4.52 -9.35
C LEU A 56 -10.78 3.81 -8.04
N GLN A 57 -12.06 3.73 -7.72
CA GLN A 57 -12.60 3.15 -6.49
C GLN A 57 -13.58 2.00 -6.81
N GLY A 58 -14.21 1.45 -5.80
CA GLY A 58 -15.17 0.37 -5.81
C GLY A 58 -14.77 -0.76 -4.87
N GLU A 59 -15.72 -1.37 -4.19
CA GLU A 59 -15.49 -2.46 -3.23
C GLU A 59 -15.75 -3.86 -3.82
N ASN A 60 -16.16 -3.90 -5.08
CA ASN A 60 -16.37 -5.10 -5.86
C ASN A 60 -16.25 -4.76 -7.35
N HIS A 61 -16.25 -5.79 -8.22
CA HIS A 61 -16.08 -5.59 -9.65
C HIS A 61 -17.16 -4.69 -10.26
N ALA A 62 -18.43 -4.86 -9.85
CA ALA A 62 -19.53 -4.05 -10.40
C ALA A 62 -19.38 -2.57 -10.07
N GLU A 63 -19.03 -2.24 -8.83
CA GLU A 63 -18.77 -0.85 -8.43
C GLU A 63 -17.51 -0.28 -9.06
N ALA A 64 -16.45 -1.09 -9.19
CA ALA A 64 -15.22 -0.66 -9.86
C ALA A 64 -15.47 -0.35 -11.36
N ASP A 65 -16.33 -1.11 -12.02
CA ASP A 65 -16.71 -0.89 -13.40
C ASP A 65 -17.61 0.34 -13.54
N ASP A 66 -18.58 0.51 -12.66
CA ASP A 66 -19.44 1.69 -12.65
C ASP A 66 -18.62 2.96 -12.38
N TRP A 67 -17.72 2.91 -11.37
CA TRP A 67 -16.83 4.03 -11.07
C TRP A 67 -15.95 4.40 -12.26
N TYR A 68 -15.31 3.41 -12.88
CA TYR A 68 -14.50 3.64 -14.07
C TYR A 68 -15.33 4.27 -15.19
N SER A 69 -16.50 3.72 -15.49
CA SER A 69 -17.36 4.20 -16.56
C SER A 69 -17.73 5.69 -16.39
N ARG A 70 -17.95 6.12 -15.16
CA ARG A 70 -18.32 7.48 -14.80
C ARG A 70 -17.13 8.43 -14.76
N MET A 71 -15.98 7.99 -14.21
CA MET A 71 -14.84 8.87 -13.95
C MET A 71 -13.86 8.98 -15.10
N LYS A 72 -13.83 8.03 -16.04
CA LYS A 72 -12.86 8.01 -17.14
C LYS A 72 -12.87 9.26 -18.01
N LYS A 73 -14.01 9.94 -18.13
CA LYS A 73 -14.14 11.18 -18.91
C LYS A 73 -13.12 12.25 -18.53
N TYR A 74 -12.72 12.32 -17.25
CA TYR A 74 -11.78 13.34 -16.78
C TYR A 74 -10.33 13.12 -17.23
N CYS A 75 -10.02 11.93 -17.73
CA CYS A 75 -8.73 11.63 -18.36
C CYS A 75 -8.78 11.73 -19.90
N ASP A 76 -9.96 11.93 -20.50
CA ASP A 76 -10.13 11.92 -21.94
C ASP A 76 -9.78 13.29 -22.58
N PRO A 77 -8.70 13.38 -23.39
CA PRO A 77 -8.31 14.61 -24.06
C PRO A 77 -9.31 15.09 -25.12
N LYS A 78 -10.28 14.25 -25.49
CA LYS A 78 -11.38 14.65 -26.37
C LYS A 78 -12.47 15.43 -25.64
N GLN A 79 -12.49 15.36 -24.30
CA GLN A 79 -13.51 16.00 -23.47
C GLN A 79 -12.98 17.23 -22.72
N TYR A 80 -11.69 17.28 -22.45
CA TYR A 80 -11.06 18.37 -21.72
C TYR A 80 -9.72 18.77 -22.34
N ASP A 81 -9.46 20.06 -22.45
CA ASP A 81 -8.18 20.59 -22.95
C ASP A 81 -7.00 20.25 -21.99
N MET A 82 -7.29 20.17 -20.71
CA MET A 82 -6.33 19.74 -19.66
C MET A 82 -6.91 18.56 -18.88
N PRO A 83 -6.95 17.35 -19.44
CA PRO A 83 -7.45 16.17 -18.72
C PRO A 83 -6.49 15.78 -17.59
N PHE A 84 -6.93 14.91 -16.68
CA PHE A 84 -6.01 14.30 -15.70
C PHE A 84 -4.99 13.41 -16.39
N GLU A 85 -3.75 13.39 -15.85
CA GLU A 85 -2.58 12.85 -16.54
C GLU A 85 -2.12 11.49 -15.99
N GLY A 86 -3.07 10.66 -15.59
CA GLY A 86 -2.80 9.31 -15.13
C GLY A 86 -3.85 8.81 -14.13
N TRP A 87 -3.53 7.69 -13.51
CA TRP A 87 -4.48 6.91 -12.73
C TRP A 87 -3.94 6.58 -11.34
N ALA A 88 -4.84 6.49 -10.36
CA ALA A 88 -4.53 5.88 -9.07
C ALA A 88 -5.54 4.75 -8.79
N MET A 89 -5.02 3.62 -8.34
CA MET A 89 -5.77 2.41 -8.07
C MET A 89 -6.13 2.33 -6.59
N GLY A 90 -7.40 2.49 -6.26
CA GLY A 90 -7.96 2.38 -4.93
C GLY A 90 -9.04 1.30 -4.83
N GLY A 91 -9.59 1.06 -3.64
CA GLY A 91 -10.60 0.02 -3.42
C GLY A 91 -10.17 -1.35 -3.95
N GLN A 92 -11.07 -2.06 -4.61
CA GLN A 92 -10.78 -3.36 -5.21
C GLN A 92 -9.71 -3.31 -6.32
N ASN A 93 -9.57 -2.17 -7.01
CA ASN A 93 -8.58 -2.02 -8.09
C ASN A 93 -7.12 -2.07 -7.60
N MET A 94 -6.84 -1.94 -6.32
CA MET A 94 -5.46 -1.97 -5.81
C MET A 94 -4.99 -3.37 -5.38
N CYS A 95 -5.88 -4.34 -5.23
CA CYS A 95 -5.58 -5.62 -4.61
C CYS A 95 -6.10 -6.86 -5.33
N ASP A 96 -6.95 -6.70 -6.35
CA ASP A 96 -7.49 -7.80 -7.15
C ASP A 96 -6.79 -7.80 -8.53
N ILE A 97 -5.87 -8.74 -8.72
CA ILE A 97 -5.05 -8.79 -9.94
C ILE A 97 -5.90 -9.04 -11.19
N HIS A 98 -6.97 -9.81 -11.09
CA HIS A 98 -7.89 -10.02 -12.21
C HIS A 98 -8.50 -8.69 -12.67
N LEU A 99 -9.02 -7.91 -11.71
CA LEU A 99 -9.59 -6.59 -12.00
C LEU A 99 -8.53 -5.61 -12.51
N ILE A 100 -7.32 -5.63 -11.93
CA ILE A 100 -6.21 -4.76 -12.35
C ILE A 100 -5.86 -5.00 -13.82
N LEU A 101 -5.64 -6.25 -14.22
CA LEU A 101 -5.26 -6.58 -15.60
C LEU A 101 -6.39 -6.24 -16.57
N ARG A 102 -7.63 -6.56 -16.23
CA ARG A 102 -8.80 -6.19 -17.03
C ARG A 102 -8.91 -4.68 -17.18
N ARG A 103 -8.72 -3.92 -16.11
CA ARG A 103 -8.77 -2.45 -16.14
C ARG A 103 -7.67 -1.86 -17.01
N LEU A 104 -6.46 -2.39 -16.95
CA LEU A 104 -5.37 -1.94 -17.82
C LEU A 104 -5.64 -2.20 -19.30
N VAL A 105 -6.23 -3.35 -19.65
CA VAL A 105 -6.68 -3.63 -21.03
C VAL A 105 -7.77 -2.66 -21.47
N GLU A 106 -8.74 -2.37 -20.60
CA GLU A 106 -9.80 -1.39 -20.91
C GLU A 106 -9.23 0.00 -21.11
N LEU A 107 -8.35 0.48 -20.22
CA LEU A 107 -7.67 1.77 -20.33
C LEU A 107 -6.92 1.91 -21.65
N ARG A 108 -6.18 0.86 -22.04
CA ARG A 108 -5.46 0.82 -23.31
C ARG A 108 -6.40 0.99 -24.50
N HIS A 109 -7.50 0.24 -24.52
CA HIS A 109 -8.43 0.24 -25.67
C HIS A 109 -9.39 1.44 -25.69
N ASP A 110 -9.60 2.08 -24.56
CA ASP A 110 -10.32 3.35 -24.46
C ASP A 110 -9.45 4.56 -24.86
N GLY A 111 -8.13 4.36 -25.12
CA GLY A 111 -7.19 5.42 -25.44
C GLY A 111 -6.81 6.25 -24.19
N LEU A 112 -6.86 5.64 -23.01
CA LEU A 112 -6.65 6.29 -21.72
C LEU A 112 -5.39 5.78 -21.00
N LEU A 113 -4.46 5.20 -21.78
CA LEU A 113 -3.14 4.77 -21.33
C LEU A 113 -2.03 5.29 -22.28
N GLU A 114 -2.27 6.44 -22.89
CA GLU A 114 -1.47 6.97 -23.97
C GLU A 114 -0.17 7.61 -23.48
N LYS A 115 0.89 7.37 -24.25
CA LYS A 115 2.22 7.94 -24.04
C LYS A 115 2.19 9.47 -24.04
N GLY A 116 2.87 10.07 -23.07
CA GLY A 116 2.98 11.51 -22.93
C GLY A 116 1.86 12.15 -22.12
N LEU A 117 0.71 11.47 -22.00
CA LEU A 117 -0.43 11.93 -21.20
C LEU A 117 -0.65 11.04 -19.97
N HIS A 118 -0.85 9.73 -20.17
CA HIS A 118 -1.20 8.80 -19.09
C HIS A 118 0.03 7.94 -18.70
N ASP A 119 1.17 8.57 -18.49
CA ASP A 119 2.43 7.87 -18.21
C ASP A 119 2.53 7.37 -16.77
N TRP A 120 1.57 7.67 -15.89
CA TRP A 120 1.70 7.38 -14.48
C TRP A 120 0.47 6.67 -13.91
N MET A 121 0.74 5.59 -13.18
CA MET A 121 -0.25 4.88 -12.38
C MET A 121 0.27 4.70 -10.95
N HIS A 122 -0.60 4.96 -9.98
CA HIS A 122 -0.28 4.80 -8.57
C HIS A 122 -1.16 3.75 -7.90
N PHE A 123 -0.58 2.83 -7.15
CA PHE A 123 -1.30 1.84 -6.36
C PHE A 123 -1.30 2.25 -4.90
N LEU A 124 -2.48 2.50 -4.35
CA LEU A 124 -2.65 2.93 -2.98
C LEU A 124 -2.47 1.75 -2.01
N GLY A 125 -1.73 1.97 -0.91
CA GLY A 125 -1.68 1.03 0.19
C GLY A 125 -1.01 -0.32 -0.09
N THR A 126 0.01 -0.36 -0.95
CA THR A 126 0.73 -1.58 -1.31
C THR A 126 2.01 -1.71 -0.47
N SER A 127 2.11 -2.74 0.37
CA SER A 127 3.25 -2.96 1.26
C SER A 127 4.04 -4.26 0.98
N LYS A 128 3.42 -5.28 0.41
CA LYS A 128 4.05 -6.59 0.20
C LYS A 128 5.15 -6.58 -0.85
N LEU A 129 6.25 -7.27 -0.55
CA LEU A 129 7.42 -7.35 -1.44
C LEU A 129 7.12 -8.08 -2.74
N GLU A 130 6.30 -9.11 -2.70
CA GLU A 130 5.85 -9.86 -3.87
C GLU A 130 5.04 -8.97 -4.82
N TRP A 131 4.25 -8.04 -4.28
CA TRP A 131 3.51 -7.07 -5.08
C TRP A 131 4.42 -6.06 -5.76
N ALA A 132 5.54 -5.71 -5.15
CA ALA A 132 6.54 -4.85 -5.80
C ALA A 132 7.06 -5.48 -7.08
N THR A 133 7.33 -6.81 -7.08
CA THR A 133 7.77 -7.53 -8.28
C THR A 133 6.65 -7.71 -9.30
N LEU A 134 5.44 -8.02 -8.84
CA LEU A 134 4.25 -8.13 -9.69
C LEU A 134 3.97 -6.83 -10.45
N LEU A 135 3.96 -5.69 -9.74
CA LEU A 135 3.74 -4.38 -10.35
C LEU A 135 4.87 -4.00 -11.32
N THR A 136 6.09 -4.43 -11.03
CA THR A 136 7.24 -4.25 -11.93
C THR A 136 7.05 -5.03 -13.23
N ASP A 137 6.55 -6.26 -13.20
CA ASP A 137 6.24 -7.02 -14.42
C ASP A 137 5.14 -6.37 -15.26
N ILE A 138 4.08 -5.90 -14.62
CA ILE A 138 3.02 -5.15 -15.31
C ILE A 138 3.61 -3.91 -15.99
N GLN A 139 4.42 -3.13 -15.26
CA GLN A 139 5.06 -1.94 -15.82
C GLN A 139 5.94 -2.30 -17.03
N ARG A 140 6.72 -3.36 -16.93
CA ARG A 140 7.60 -3.84 -18.01
C ARG A 140 6.80 -4.24 -19.25
N ALA A 141 5.71 -4.97 -19.07
CA ALA A 141 4.86 -5.39 -20.16
C ALA A 141 4.15 -4.21 -20.85
N VAL A 142 3.58 -3.28 -20.08
CA VAL A 142 2.97 -2.08 -20.63
C VAL A 142 4.00 -1.23 -21.38
N ARG A 143 5.20 -1.06 -20.85
CA ARG A 143 6.30 -0.33 -21.52
C ARG A 143 6.71 -0.97 -22.83
N LYS A 144 6.80 -2.28 -22.85
CA LYS A 144 7.27 -3.04 -24.02
C LYS A 144 6.27 -2.98 -25.17
N TYR A 145 4.97 -3.02 -24.87
CA TYR A 145 3.96 -3.27 -25.89
C TYR A 145 3.02 -2.10 -26.15
N HIS A 146 3.02 -1.06 -25.31
CA HIS A 146 2.07 0.02 -25.46
C HIS A 146 2.64 1.42 -25.19
N ASN A 147 3.07 1.70 -23.95
CA ASN A 147 3.52 3.04 -23.52
C ASN A 147 4.89 2.95 -22.83
N GLU A 148 5.95 3.23 -23.57
CA GLU A 148 7.34 3.12 -23.09
C GLU A 148 7.67 4.02 -21.89
N ASN A 149 6.89 5.10 -21.68
CA ASN A 149 7.06 6.04 -20.56
C ASN A 149 6.31 5.59 -19.31
N PHE A 150 5.45 4.56 -19.41
CA PHE A 150 4.57 4.15 -18.34
C PHE A 150 5.34 3.83 -17.04
N THR A 151 4.90 4.40 -15.95
CA THR A 151 5.51 4.25 -14.65
C THR A 151 4.47 3.87 -13.61
N ILE A 152 4.74 2.83 -12.85
CA ILE A 152 3.95 2.46 -11.67
C ILE A 152 4.67 2.93 -10.42
N SER A 153 3.94 3.54 -9.52
CA SER A 153 4.35 3.83 -8.15
C SER A 153 3.34 3.25 -7.17
N PHE A 154 3.77 3.06 -5.95
CA PHE A 154 2.90 2.63 -4.85
C PHE A 154 3.40 3.21 -3.53
N ASP A 155 2.54 3.24 -2.53
CA ASP A 155 2.83 3.70 -1.19
C ASP A 155 2.26 2.74 -0.14
N CYS A 156 2.73 2.90 1.09
CA CYS A 156 2.09 2.26 2.25
C CYS A 156 2.38 3.03 3.53
N ALA A 157 1.52 2.84 4.51
CA ALA A 157 1.70 3.39 5.85
C ALA A 157 2.55 2.49 6.78
N SER A 158 2.88 1.25 6.36
CA SER A 158 3.52 0.23 7.19
C SER A 158 4.76 0.70 7.97
N PRO A 159 5.74 1.42 7.38
CA PRO A 159 6.90 1.88 8.14
C PRO A 159 6.56 2.87 9.25
N PHE A 160 5.54 3.69 9.03
CA PHE A 160 5.05 4.67 10.00
C PHE A 160 4.28 4.00 11.13
N LEU A 161 3.40 3.06 10.78
CA LEU A 161 2.62 2.28 11.73
C LEU A 161 3.51 1.40 12.60
N ALA A 162 4.52 0.76 12.01
CA ALA A 162 5.52 0.01 12.77
C ALA A 162 6.18 0.91 13.84
N SER A 163 6.61 2.11 13.47
CA SER A 163 7.16 3.06 14.43
C SER A 163 6.14 3.49 15.48
N ALA A 164 4.89 3.76 15.10
CA ALA A 164 3.82 4.12 16.03
C ALA A 164 3.55 3.02 17.06
N ASN A 165 3.72 1.75 16.65
CA ASN A 165 3.59 0.58 17.52
C ASN A 165 4.89 0.21 18.26
N GLY A 166 5.91 1.08 18.22
CA GLY A 166 7.19 0.82 18.89
C GLY A 166 8.00 -0.31 18.25
N GLN A 167 7.87 -0.51 16.94
CA GLN A 167 8.58 -1.55 16.20
C GLN A 167 9.62 -0.97 15.25
N ILE A 168 10.75 -1.65 15.12
CA ILE A 168 11.83 -1.28 14.22
C ILE A 168 12.11 -2.41 13.22
N TYR A 169 12.28 -2.06 11.96
CA TYR A 169 12.71 -2.99 10.92
C TYR A 169 14.17 -3.35 11.11
N ILE A 170 14.47 -4.64 11.21
CA ILE A 170 15.85 -5.10 11.42
C ILE A 170 16.46 -5.71 10.18
N GLN A 171 15.65 -6.35 9.33
CA GLN A 171 16.16 -7.07 8.18
C GLN A 171 15.03 -7.37 7.19
N THR A 172 15.40 -7.56 5.92
CA THR A 172 14.54 -8.13 4.88
C THR A 172 14.94 -9.58 4.68
N GLU A 173 13.97 -10.48 4.70
CA GLU A 173 14.19 -11.90 4.43
C GLU A 173 13.53 -12.28 3.10
N ILE A 174 14.37 -12.53 2.09
CA ILE A 174 13.99 -13.10 0.80
C ILE A 174 14.92 -14.30 0.59
N THR A 175 14.55 -15.44 1.18
CA THR A 175 15.43 -16.61 1.25
C THR A 175 15.11 -17.65 0.21
N ASP A 176 13.85 -17.70 -0.23
CA ASP A 176 13.34 -18.63 -1.22
C ASP A 176 12.05 -18.12 -1.83
N ARG A 177 11.29 -18.99 -2.50
CA ARG A 177 10.02 -18.66 -3.13
C ARG A 177 8.87 -18.42 -2.15
N GLU A 178 9.02 -18.87 -0.89
CA GLU A 178 7.95 -18.85 0.13
C GLU A 178 8.07 -17.65 1.06
N LYS A 179 9.28 -17.11 1.28
CA LYS A 179 9.53 -16.16 2.35
C LYS A 179 10.02 -14.82 1.80
N TRP A 180 9.12 -13.85 1.79
CA TRP A 180 9.31 -12.48 1.32
C TRP A 180 8.77 -11.51 2.37
N VAL A 181 9.53 -11.30 3.44
CA VAL A 181 9.03 -10.57 4.62
C VAL A 181 10.00 -9.51 5.12
N TYR A 182 9.45 -8.48 5.75
CA TYR A 182 10.17 -7.58 6.64
C TYR A 182 10.24 -8.23 8.02
N ARG A 183 11.41 -8.25 8.61
CA ARG A 183 11.56 -8.65 9.99
C ARG A 183 11.55 -7.42 10.88
N MET A 184 10.61 -7.38 11.80
CA MET A 184 10.45 -6.29 12.77
C MET A 184 10.58 -6.86 14.17
N VAL A 185 11.06 -6.03 15.09
CA VAL A 185 11.13 -6.34 16.52
C VAL A 185 10.72 -5.11 17.32
N PRO A 186 10.28 -5.27 18.57
CA PRO A 186 10.07 -4.15 19.47
C PRO A 186 11.32 -3.27 19.57
N SER A 187 11.13 -1.96 19.57
CA SER A 187 12.20 -1.01 19.79
C SER A 187 12.77 -1.12 21.20
N VAL A 188 13.92 -0.50 21.43
CA VAL A 188 14.59 -0.51 22.74
C VAL A 188 13.73 0.25 23.76
N ASP A 189 13.23 -0.43 24.79
CA ASP A 189 12.32 0.13 25.81
C ASP A 189 12.82 0.02 27.23
N ASP A 190 14.00 -0.58 27.46
CA ASP A 190 14.58 -0.71 28.80
C ASP A 190 15.18 0.62 29.27
N LYS A 191 14.77 1.07 30.45
CA LYS A 191 15.22 2.31 31.09
C LYS A 191 16.74 2.47 31.15
N LYS A 192 17.49 1.38 31.19
CA LYS A 192 18.96 1.41 31.18
C LYS A 192 19.54 2.06 29.91
N TYR A 193 18.80 2.04 28.81
CA TYR A 193 19.22 2.62 27.54
C TYR A 193 18.82 4.10 27.35
N ALA A 194 18.04 4.67 28.28
CA ALA A 194 17.59 6.06 28.17
C ALA A 194 18.71 7.12 28.19
N THR A 195 19.88 6.73 28.73
CA THR A 195 21.08 7.57 28.77
C THR A 195 22.27 6.94 28.02
N ASP A 196 22.07 5.89 27.29
CA ASP A 196 23.12 5.16 26.59
C ASP A 196 23.58 5.93 25.34
N THR A 197 24.85 6.35 25.35
CA THR A 197 25.49 7.15 24.31
C THR A 197 26.28 6.31 23.32
N ARG A 198 26.22 4.99 23.40
CA ARG A 198 26.84 4.12 22.40
C ARG A 198 26.11 4.29 21.06
N ARG A 199 26.86 4.15 19.96
CA ARG A 199 26.25 4.15 18.64
C ARG A 199 25.19 3.06 18.55
N PHE A 200 24.02 3.38 18.04
CA PHE A 200 22.84 2.50 18.06
C PHE A 200 23.14 1.10 17.49
N GLY A 201 23.70 1.00 16.30
CA GLY A 201 24.00 -0.29 15.67
C GLY A 201 24.98 -1.14 16.47
N ASP A 202 26.04 -0.54 17.02
CA ASP A 202 27.03 -1.26 17.83
C ASP A 202 26.45 -1.76 19.15
N ALA A 203 25.69 -0.90 19.84
CA ALA A 203 25.09 -1.25 21.13
C ALA A 203 24.05 -2.37 20.99
N VAL A 204 23.22 -2.29 19.96
CA VAL A 204 22.19 -3.28 19.68
C VAL A 204 22.80 -4.65 19.44
N LEU A 205 23.86 -4.75 18.65
CA LEU A 205 24.53 -6.03 18.36
C LEU A 205 25.30 -6.56 19.58
N GLN A 206 26.00 -5.69 20.29
CA GLN A 206 26.76 -6.09 21.49
C GLN A 206 25.89 -6.65 22.62
N ASP A 207 24.77 -5.97 22.87
CA ASP A 207 23.86 -6.36 23.94
C ASP A 207 22.89 -7.47 23.53
N LYS A 208 22.99 -7.92 22.26
CA LYS A 208 22.07 -8.91 21.66
C LYS A 208 20.60 -8.51 21.78
N VAL A 209 20.34 -7.20 21.71
CA VAL A 209 18.97 -6.68 21.70
C VAL A 209 18.21 -7.19 20.47
N PHE A 210 18.92 -7.29 19.33
CA PHE A 210 18.42 -7.94 18.12
C PHE A 210 19.41 -9.00 17.65
N GLU A 211 18.91 -10.08 17.06
CA GLU A 211 19.76 -11.14 16.49
C GLU A 211 20.53 -10.66 15.26
N SER A 212 19.94 -9.74 14.50
CA SER A 212 20.53 -9.12 13.31
C SER A 212 19.97 -7.71 13.15
N PHE A 213 20.72 -6.86 12.45
CA PHE A 213 20.30 -5.49 12.20
C PHE A 213 20.95 -4.95 10.93
N THR A 214 20.13 -4.47 9.99
CA THR A 214 20.61 -3.81 8.78
C THR A 214 20.65 -2.30 9.01
N GLU A 215 21.85 -1.74 9.09
CA GLU A 215 22.05 -0.32 9.35
C GLU A 215 21.58 0.56 8.20
N SER A 216 20.77 1.55 8.53
CA SER A 216 20.45 2.66 7.64
C SER A 216 21.49 3.80 7.77
N PRO A 217 21.51 4.75 6.84
CA PRO A 217 22.30 5.98 7.03
C PRO A 217 21.93 6.78 8.28
N ILE A 218 20.69 6.60 8.76
CA ILE A 218 20.19 7.24 9.99
C ILE A 218 20.74 6.51 11.21
N SER A 219 20.55 5.19 11.31
CA SER A 219 21.00 4.39 12.45
C SER A 219 22.51 4.47 12.68
N ARG A 220 23.29 4.73 11.64
CA ARG A 220 24.74 4.95 11.76
C ARG A 220 25.14 6.23 12.50
N ARG A 221 24.22 7.18 12.65
CA ARG A 221 24.48 8.53 13.16
C ARG A 221 23.87 8.79 14.53
N ILE A 222 23.11 7.85 15.05
CA ILE A 222 22.37 7.98 16.31
C ILE A 222 22.94 7.10 17.38
N GLU A 223 22.70 7.51 18.61
CA GLU A 223 22.97 6.75 19.82
C GLU A 223 21.72 5.95 20.23
N ILE A 224 21.90 4.92 21.04
CA ILE A 224 20.77 4.07 21.45
C ILE A 224 19.71 4.85 22.24
N LYS A 225 20.11 5.87 23.01
CA LYS A 225 19.18 6.75 23.73
C LYS A 225 18.24 7.53 22.81
N ASP A 226 18.65 7.79 21.56
CA ASP A 226 17.87 8.62 20.64
C ASP A 226 16.58 7.94 20.16
N ILE A 227 16.52 6.62 20.25
CA ILE A 227 15.33 5.83 19.90
C ILE A 227 14.79 5.01 21.07
N CYS A 228 15.36 5.17 22.28
CA CYS A 228 14.86 4.47 23.45
C CYS A 228 13.50 5.04 23.86
N ILE A 229 12.47 4.20 23.91
CA ILE A 229 11.12 4.61 24.28
C ILE A 229 10.97 5.06 25.73
N TYR A 230 11.98 4.83 26.56
CA TYR A 230 12.11 5.37 27.90
C TYR A 230 12.74 6.77 27.96
N ALA A 231 12.95 7.40 26.81
CA ALA A 231 13.51 8.75 26.78
C ALA A 231 12.55 9.76 27.45
N PRO A 232 13.06 10.74 28.24
CA PRO A 232 12.25 11.83 28.74
C PRO A 232 11.72 12.71 27.60
N GLY A 233 10.60 13.37 27.82
CA GLY A 233 10.04 14.29 26.83
C GLY A 233 8.92 13.68 25.97
N ASP A 234 8.41 12.56 26.41
CA ASP A 234 7.31 11.84 25.77
C ASP A 234 6.11 12.73 25.44
N LEU A 235 5.74 12.75 24.16
CA LEU A 235 4.57 13.49 23.68
C LEU A 235 3.23 12.87 24.08
N ASN A 236 3.23 11.60 24.44
CA ASN A 236 2.03 10.84 24.74
C ASN A 236 1.74 10.73 26.24
N LYS A 237 2.36 11.58 27.07
CA LYS A 237 2.00 11.72 28.48
C LYS A 237 0.63 12.36 28.71
N ILE A 238 -0.09 12.66 27.66
CA ILE A 238 -1.47 13.15 27.74
C ILE A 238 -2.35 11.96 28.11
N GLY A 239 -2.84 12.00 29.34
CA GLY A 239 -3.66 10.94 29.90
C GLY A 239 -2.95 10.16 31.00
N LYS A 240 -3.72 9.46 31.78
CA LYS A 240 -3.34 8.87 33.06
C LYS A 240 -2.21 7.80 33.00
N GLU A 241 -1.86 7.33 31.82
CA GLU A 241 -1.05 6.12 31.68
C GLU A 241 0.05 6.20 30.65
N GLY A 242 0.47 7.42 30.23
CA GLY A 242 1.59 7.61 29.32
C GLY A 242 2.00 6.37 28.55
N ARG A 243 1.32 6.10 27.45
CA ARG A 243 1.46 4.78 26.78
C ARG A 243 2.77 4.61 26.07
N THR A 244 3.47 5.68 25.77
CA THR A 244 4.79 5.65 25.17
C THR A 244 5.68 6.70 25.78
N SER A 245 6.96 6.44 25.87
CA SER A 245 7.97 7.43 26.24
C SER A 245 8.66 8.06 25.04
N TRP A 246 8.09 7.93 23.87
CA TRP A 246 8.59 8.51 22.63
C TRP A 246 8.39 10.01 22.62
N ASP A 247 9.44 10.74 22.36
CA ASP A 247 9.32 12.12 21.92
C ASP A 247 9.19 12.18 20.37
N SER A 248 8.87 13.38 19.84
CA SER A 248 8.73 13.56 18.40
C SER A 248 10.02 13.28 17.63
N PHE A 249 11.17 13.50 18.25
CA PHE A 249 12.46 13.30 17.63
C PHE A 249 12.79 11.80 17.50
N SER A 250 12.66 11.04 18.57
CA SER A 250 12.86 9.59 18.56
C SER A 250 11.94 8.88 17.59
N TYR A 251 10.66 9.30 17.57
CA TYR A 251 9.68 8.79 16.63
C TYR A 251 10.09 9.08 15.16
N ALA A 252 10.47 10.32 14.84
CA ALA A 252 10.86 10.69 13.50
C ALA A 252 12.13 9.95 13.02
N ILE A 253 13.09 9.75 13.93
CA ILE A 253 14.32 8.99 13.61
C ILE A 253 13.99 7.53 13.30
N GLN A 254 13.21 6.88 14.14
CA GLN A 254 12.83 5.49 13.92
C GLN A 254 12.00 5.33 12.64
N MET A 255 11.05 6.25 12.41
CA MET A 255 10.25 6.30 11.19
C MET A 255 11.15 6.44 9.95
N GLY A 256 12.13 7.33 9.99
CA GLY A 256 13.11 7.50 8.91
C GLY A 256 13.92 6.21 8.63
N HIS A 257 14.35 5.50 9.68
CA HIS A 257 15.00 4.20 9.54
C HIS A 257 14.07 3.15 8.90
N ASN A 258 12.84 3.04 9.38
CA ASN A 258 11.87 2.08 8.87
C ASN A 258 11.51 2.37 7.41
N VAL A 259 11.32 3.63 7.03
CA VAL A 259 11.08 4.04 5.63
C VAL A 259 12.27 3.66 4.74
N TRP A 260 13.50 3.96 5.18
CA TRP A 260 14.69 3.56 4.45
C TRP A 260 14.76 2.04 4.26
N SER A 261 14.53 1.28 5.32
CA SER A 261 14.54 -0.19 5.29
C SER A 261 13.49 -0.74 4.32
N HIS A 262 12.28 -0.16 4.34
CA HIS A 262 11.20 -0.54 3.43
C HIS A 262 11.56 -0.29 1.96
N LEU A 263 12.08 0.89 1.63
CA LEU A 263 12.50 1.23 0.27
C LEU A 263 13.60 0.29 -0.24
N ASN A 264 14.58 -0.01 0.61
CA ASN A 264 15.64 -0.95 0.25
C ASN A 264 15.14 -2.38 0.09
N ALA A 265 14.18 -2.81 0.92
CA ALA A 265 13.56 -4.11 0.79
C ALA A 265 12.82 -4.29 -0.54
N VAL A 266 12.09 -3.26 -0.98
CA VAL A 266 11.43 -3.25 -2.30
C VAL A 266 12.45 -3.36 -3.44
N GLN A 267 13.57 -2.64 -3.36
CA GLN A 267 14.64 -2.73 -4.36
C GLN A 267 15.29 -4.11 -4.35
N GLU A 268 15.56 -4.64 -3.16
CA GLU A 268 16.11 -5.98 -3.00
C GLU A 268 15.16 -7.05 -3.55
N ALA A 269 13.87 -6.94 -3.31
CA ALA A 269 12.84 -7.82 -3.85
C ALA A 269 12.93 -7.90 -5.38
N ASN A 270 12.96 -6.75 -6.06
CA ASN A 270 13.11 -6.71 -7.52
C ASN A 270 14.44 -7.29 -7.98
N ARG A 271 15.54 -7.02 -7.25
CA ARG A 271 16.87 -7.58 -7.58
C ARG A 271 16.89 -9.10 -7.47
N GLN A 272 16.31 -9.68 -6.41
CA GLN A 272 16.21 -11.12 -6.22
C GLN A 272 15.31 -11.75 -7.28
N TYR A 273 14.21 -11.10 -7.61
CA TYR A 273 13.32 -11.53 -8.68
C TYR A 273 14.04 -11.61 -10.03
N ASP A 274 14.80 -10.58 -10.39
CA ASP A 274 15.58 -10.54 -11.62
C ASP A 274 16.71 -11.61 -11.65
N GLN A 275 17.14 -12.10 -10.49
CA GLN A 275 18.08 -13.21 -10.35
C GLN A 275 17.40 -14.60 -10.40
N GLY A 276 16.08 -14.65 -10.56
CA GLY A 276 15.30 -15.88 -10.73
C GLY A 276 14.66 -16.42 -9.44
N ILE A 277 14.73 -15.69 -8.32
CA ILE A 277 13.97 -16.04 -7.12
C ILE A 277 12.56 -15.46 -7.29
N VAL A 278 11.64 -16.28 -7.78
CA VAL A 278 10.26 -15.88 -8.07
C VAL A 278 9.36 -16.28 -6.91
N PRO A 279 8.57 -15.33 -6.33
CA PRO A 279 7.61 -15.65 -5.29
C PRO A 279 6.64 -16.75 -5.73
N LYS A 280 6.30 -17.66 -4.84
CA LYS A 280 5.40 -18.78 -5.14
C LYS A 280 4.07 -18.33 -5.71
N MET A 281 3.50 -17.25 -5.18
CA MET A 281 2.22 -16.73 -5.67
C MET A 281 2.27 -16.24 -7.12
N LEU A 282 3.46 -15.98 -7.68
CA LEU A 282 3.66 -15.56 -9.08
C LEU A 282 4.01 -16.72 -10.03
N VAL A 283 3.84 -17.95 -9.56
CA VAL A 283 4.06 -19.17 -10.38
C VAL A 283 2.87 -20.10 -10.20
N GLN A 284 2.20 -20.44 -11.29
CA GLN A 284 1.22 -21.51 -11.29
C GLN A 284 1.95 -22.84 -11.46
N GLU A 285 1.90 -23.67 -10.43
CA GLU A 285 2.51 -25.00 -10.43
C GLU A 285 1.61 -26.00 -11.17
N THR A 286 1.77 -26.06 -12.47
CA THR A 286 1.18 -27.06 -13.35
C THR A 286 2.29 -27.93 -13.93
N PHE A 287 1.96 -28.90 -14.78
CA PHE A 287 2.97 -29.74 -15.46
C PHE A 287 4.02 -28.88 -16.20
N ASP A 288 3.57 -27.85 -16.90
CA ASP A 288 4.40 -26.80 -17.48
C ASP A 288 4.22 -25.55 -16.59
N ARG A 289 5.21 -25.22 -15.77
CA ARG A 289 5.14 -24.04 -14.89
C ARG A 289 4.83 -22.79 -15.68
N VAL A 290 3.81 -22.04 -15.23
CA VAL A 290 3.41 -20.76 -15.82
C VAL A 290 3.81 -19.63 -14.87
N TYR A 291 4.57 -18.69 -15.38
CA TYR A 291 5.01 -17.53 -14.63
C TYR A 291 4.09 -16.34 -14.89
N PHE A 292 3.80 -15.57 -13.84
CA PHE A 292 2.98 -14.37 -13.93
C PHE A 292 3.45 -13.42 -15.05
N LYS A 293 4.76 -13.15 -15.12
CA LYS A 293 5.35 -12.29 -16.14
C LYS A 293 5.01 -12.71 -17.56
N ASP A 294 5.01 -14.03 -17.84
CA ASP A 294 4.78 -14.56 -19.20
C ASP A 294 3.32 -14.36 -19.60
N VAL A 295 2.38 -14.52 -18.66
CA VAL A 295 0.96 -14.29 -18.90
C VAL A 295 0.68 -12.79 -19.11
N VAL A 296 1.27 -11.94 -18.28
CA VAL A 296 1.13 -10.48 -18.42
C VAL A 296 1.73 -10.01 -19.75
N GLU A 297 2.87 -10.53 -20.16
CA GLU A 297 3.44 -10.25 -21.47
C GLU A 297 2.50 -10.68 -22.60
N ALA A 298 1.89 -11.87 -22.53
CA ALA A 298 0.93 -12.35 -23.53
C ALA A 298 -0.29 -11.43 -23.63
N ILE A 299 -0.85 -10.97 -22.50
CA ILE A 299 -1.99 -10.05 -22.46
C ILE A 299 -1.68 -8.75 -23.20
N PHE A 300 -0.49 -8.16 -22.98
CA PHE A 300 -0.14 -6.88 -23.61
C PHE A 300 0.45 -7.02 -25.00
N ALA A 301 0.94 -8.21 -25.40
CA ALA A 301 1.47 -8.45 -26.74
C ALA A 301 0.38 -8.47 -27.81
N THR A 302 -0.85 -8.91 -27.46
CA THR A 302 -1.95 -8.83 -28.41
C THR A 302 -2.50 -7.41 -28.54
N SER A 303 -2.91 -7.03 -29.75
CA SER A 303 -3.58 -5.76 -30.01
C SER A 303 -5.11 -5.87 -29.99
N ASP A 304 -5.65 -7.08 -29.92
CA ASP A 304 -7.09 -7.33 -29.85
C ASP A 304 -7.58 -7.34 -28.40
N LYS A 305 -8.61 -6.52 -28.11
CA LYS A 305 -9.20 -6.41 -26.76
C LYS A 305 -9.82 -7.72 -26.29
N GLY A 306 -10.55 -8.39 -27.20
CA GLY A 306 -11.24 -9.64 -26.87
C GLY A 306 -10.26 -10.76 -26.56
N GLU A 307 -9.18 -10.88 -27.32
CA GLU A 307 -8.13 -11.84 -27.10
C GLU A 307 -7.41 -11.57 -25.77
N ALA A 308 -7.06 -10.32 -25.47
CA ALA A 308 -6.45 -9.94 -24.20
C ALA A 308 -7.33 -10.30 -22.99
N LEU A 309 -8.63 -10.02 -23.08
CA LEU A 309 -9.61 -10.37 -22.03
C LEU A 309 -9.79 -11.88 -21.91
N ALA A 310 -9.79 -12.63 -23.03
CA ALA A 310 -9.87 -14.08 -23.01
C ALA A 310 -8.66 -14.71 -22.29
N ILE A 311 -7.44 -14.23 -22.53
CA ILE A 311 -6.24 -14.67 -21.79
C ILE A 311 -6.44 -14.42 -20.27
N ILE A 312 -6.95 -13.27 -19.87
CA ILE A 312 -7.19 -12.96 -18.45
C ILE A 312 -8.18 -13.97 -17.85
N GLU A 313 -9.26 -14.30 -18.54
CA GLU A 313 -10.27 -15.26 -18.05
C GLU A 313 -9.73 -16.70 -18.00
N ASP A 314 -8.94 -17.12 -18.97
CA ASP A 314 -8.32 -18.45 -19.01
C ASP A 314 -7.41 -18.69 -17.80
N PHE A 315 -6.76 -17.64 -17.30
CA PHE A 315 -5.93 -17.68 -16.10
C PHE A 315 -6.65 -17.32 -14.81
N SER A 316 -7.98 -17.32 -14.77
CA SER A 316 -8.77 -16.94 -13.59
C SER A 316 -8.40 -17.72 -12.31
N LYS A 317 -7.98 -18.99 -12.43
CA LYS A 317 -7.49 -19.79 -11.30
C LYS A 317 -6.12 -19.34 -10.80
N PHE A 318 -5.30 -18.80 -11.67
CA PHE A 318 -4.00 -18.24 -11.30
C PHE A 318 -4.19 -16.97 -10.45
N TRP A 319 -5.13 -16.12 -10.84
CA TRP A 319 -5.38 -14.89 -10.11
C TRP A 319 -5.84 -15.12 -8.67
N ILE A 320 -6.53 -16.24 -8.40
CA ILE A 320 -7.01 -16.59 -7.06
C ILE A 320 -5.87 -16.87 -6.07
N GLN A 321 -4.74 -17.41 -6.54
CA GLN A 321 -3.60 -17.69 -5.67
C GLN A 321 -2.76 -16.45 -5.36
N ILE A 322 -2.94 -15.35 -6.12
CA ILE A 322 -2.25 -14.09 -5.86
C ILE A 322 -2.97 -13.38 -4.73
N ILE A 323 -2.35 -13.44 -3.55
CA ILE A 323 -2.89 -12.85 -2.32
C ILE A 323 -2.79 -11.34 -2.41
N GLY A 324 -3.89 -10.65 -2.19
CA GLY A 324 -3.95 -9.19 -2.21
C GLY A 324 -2.95 -8.53 -1.27
N THR A 325 -2.71 -7.25 -1.46
CA THR A 325 -1.69 -6.46 -0.74
C THR A 325 -1.83 -6.49 0.77
N ARG A 326 -2.99 -6.89 1.29
CA ARG A 326 -3.34 -6.91 2.71
C ARG A 326 -3.79 -8.27 3.22
N GLY A 327 -3.22 -9.34 2.72
CA GLY A 327 -3.33 -10.66 3.34
C GLY A 327 -4.65 -11.40 3.21
N ALA A 328 -5.65 -10.88 2.51
CA ALA A 328 -6.91 -11.58 2.33
C ALA A 328 -6.75 -12.85 1.48
N ILE A 329 -6.54 -13.97 2.15
CA ILE A 329 -6.38 -15.29 1.51
C ILE A 329 -7.75 -15.77 1.02
N GLY A 330 -7.84 -16.11 -0.28
CA GLY A 330 -8.91 -16.95 -0.82
C GLY A 330 -10.30 -16.33 -0.90
N LYS A 331 -10.46 -15.03 -0.75
CA LYS A 331 -11.74 -14.36 -1.00
C LYS A 331 -11.68 -13.68 -2.37
N LYS A 332 -12.48 -14.18 -3.31
CA LYS A 332 -12.69 -13.57 -4.62
C LYS A 332 -13.24 -12.12 -4.56
N THR A 333 -13.79 -11.77 -3.44
CA THR A 333 -14.26 -10.44 -3.12
C THR A 333 -13.63 -10.03 -1.81
N VAL A 334 -12.48 -9.38 -1.89
CA VAL A 334 -11.99 -8.62 -0.74
C VAL A 334 -13.00 -7.50 -0.53
N ASN A 335 -13.70 -7.54 0.58
CA ASN A 335 -14.53 -6.43 0.96
C ASN A 335 -13.60 -5.27 1.31
N ALA A 336 -13.50 -4.25 0.45
CA ALA A 336 -12.64 -3.10 0.67
C ALA A 336 -12.96 -2.39 2.01
N SER A 337 -14.22 -2.47 2.47
CA SER A 337 -14.62 -2.00 3.79
C SER A 337 -13.90 -2.74 4.92
N ALA A 338 -13.79 -4.07 4.81
CA ALA A 338 -13.00 -4.86 5.77
C ALA A 338 -11.51 -4.55 5.69
N MET A 339 -10.98 -4.33 4.48
CA MET A 339 -9.57 -3.92 4.32
C MET A 339 -9.28 -2.59 5.00
N PHE A 340 -10.18 -1.62 4.93
CA PHE A 340 -9.96 -0.30 5.51
C PHE A 340 -10.32 -0.21 6.99
N SER A 341 -11.27 -1.00 7.49
CA SER A 341 -11.54 -1.09 8.93
C SER A 341 -10.37 -1.72 9.69
N ASN A 342 -9.67 -2.65 9.06
CA ASN A 342 -8.51 -3.36 9.63
C ASN A 342 -7.17 -2.72 9.25
N LEU A 343 -7.16 -1.53 8.65
CA LEU A 343 -5.95 -0.83 8.21
C LEU A 343 -4.93 -0.62 9.36
N PHE A 344 -5.43 -0.62 10.59
CA PHE A 344 -4.65 -0.47 11.81
C PHE A 344 -4.52 -1.77 12.62
N GLU A 345 -5.34 -2.79 12.36
CA GLU A 345 -5.38 -4.04 13.12
C GLU A 345 -4.60 -5.17 12.41
N GLU A 346 -4.67 -5.31 11.09
CA GLU A 346 -4.01 -6.42 10.37
C GLU A 346 -2.49 -6.29 10.23
N GLU A 347 -1.94 -5.07 10.29
CA GLU A 347 -0.48 -4.89 10.34
C GLU A 347 0.12 -5.23 11.71
N VAL A 348 -0.70 -5.33 12.75
CA VAL A 348 -0.32 -5.80 14.08
C VAL A 348 -0.29 -7.33 14.14
N ASP A 349 -1.22 -8.00 13.45
CA ASP A 349 -1.33 -9.47 13.47
C ASP A 349 -0.17 -10.20 12.77
N GLU A 350 0.51 -9.60 11.80
CA GLU A 350 1.74 -10.18 11.23
C GLU A 350 2.94 -10.08 12.20
N ALA A 351 2.87 -9.18 13.18
CA ALA A 351 3.88 -9.06 14.25
C ALA A 351 3.56 -9.93 15.49
N ASP A 352 2.27 -10.22 15.74
CA ASP A 352 1.80 -10.89 16.95
C ASP A 352 1.87 -12.43 16.90
N ASN A 353 2.33 -13.05 15.83
CA ASN A 353 2.54 -14.51 15.83
C ASN A 353 3.66 -14.98 16.77
N HIS A 354 4.20 -14.11 17.63
CA HIS A 354 5.20 -14.50 18.64
C HIS A 354 4.90 -14.06 20.08
N HIS A 355 3.79 -13.39 20.38
CA HIS A 355 3.38 -13.17 21.77
C HIS A 355 1.85 -13.26 21.93
N GLN A 356 1.37 -14.46 22.27
CA GLN A 356 0.18 -14.58 23.09
C GLN A 356 0.56 -14.17 24.49
N ASP A 357 0.05 -13.01 24.96
CA ASP A 357 -0.53 -12.88 26.29
C ASP A 357 -1.14 -11.48 26.47
N ASP A 358 -2.44 -11.52 26.70
CA ASP A 358 -3.27 -10.72 27.61
C ASP A 358 -3.15 -9.19 27.60
N SER A 359 -3.94 -8.53 26.76
CA SER A 359 -4.58 -7.26 27.14
C SER A 359 -5.91 -7.08 26.39
N GLY A 360 -6.98 -7.61 26.98
CA GLY A 360 -8.34 -7.32 26.59
C GLY A 360 -8.63 -5.82 26.75
N LEU A 361 -8.84 -5.13 25.66
CA LEU A 361 -9.51 -3.84 25.65
C LEU A 361 -11.01 -4.10 25.58
N ASP A 362 -11.66 -3.91 26.72
CA ASP A 362 -13.10 -4.00 26.92
C ASP A 362 -13.78 -2.80 26.22
N ASP A 363 -14.51 -3.08 25.16
CA ASP A 363 -15.30 -2.11 24.38
C ASP A 363 -16.43 -1.42 25.19
N THR A 364 -16.66 -1.84 26.43
CA THR A 364 -17.71 -1.28 27.29
C THR A 364 -17.37 0.07 27.93
N LYS A 365 -16.12 0.56 27.81
CA LYS A 365 -15.72 1.84 28.41
C LYS A 365 -15.87 3.07 27.50
N LEU A 366 -16.27 2.89 26.25
CA LEU A 366 -16.51 4.02 25.34
C LEU A 366 -17.92 4.62 25.49
N ASP A 367 -18.88 3.84 26.00
CA ASP A 367 -20.27 4.31 26.20
C ASP A 367 -20.46 5.16 27.47
N GLU A 368 -19.50 5.12 28.40
CA GLU A 368 -19.58 5.91 29.64
C GLU A 368 -19.06 7.36 29.50
N LEU A 369 -18.41 7.70 28.40
CA LEU A 369 -17.89 9.05 28.16
C LEU A 369 -18.86 9.96 27.39
N GLU A 370 -19.88 9.41 26.76
CA GLU A 370 -20.95 10.20 26.08
C GLU A 370 -22.11 10.60 26.98
N GLN A 371 -22.13 10.19 28.25
CA GLN A 371 -23.21 10.57 29.21
C GLN A 371 -22.80 11.65 30.23
N ALA A 372 -21.65 12.31 30.04
CA ALA A 372 -21.12 13.30 30.96
C ALA A 372 -20.86 14.69 30.32
N GLU A 373 -21.62 15.05 29.26
CA GLU A 373 -21.76 16.44 28.81
C GLU A 373 -23.23 16.87 28.75
#